data_d3844b35a4597001f285f8cc0b0e8253
#
_entry.id   d3844b35a4597001f285f8cc0b0e8253
#
_cell.length_a   1.000
_cell.length_b   1.000
_cell.length_c   1.000
_cell.angle_alpha   90.00
_cell.angle_beta   90.00
_cell.angle_gamma   90.00
#
_symmetry.space_group_name_H-M   'P 1'
#
loop_
_entity.id
_entity.type
_entity.pdbx_description
1 polymer ?
#
loop_
_entity_poly.entity_id
_entity_poly.type
_entity_poly.pdbx_seq_one_letter_code
_entity_poly.pdbx_strand_id
1 'polypeptide(L)'
;MPNEIRILSPSFAPLRSRLKGSVMDDPFTRGRYATDASIYQMMPHAVVVPETLGDIEATLDFAREQGIAVLPRGGGTSQCGQTVNHAIVIDSSKHMNRILELDVEGRRCLVEPGIVLDELNRQLKPHGLWFPVDVSTSSRAT
;
A
#
# COMPACT_ATOMS: atom_id res chain seq x y z
N MET A 1 11.81 -27.98 30.79
CA MET A 1 11.03 -26.87 30.16
C MET A 1 11.80 -26.43 28.96
N PRO A 2 11.31 -26.57 27.70
CA PRO A 2 12.02 -26.04 26.57
C PRO A 2 11.99 -24.51 26.66
N ASN A 3 13.16 -23.91 26.47
CA ASN A 3 13.35 -22.46 26.44
C ASN A 3 12.60 -21.95 25.20
N GLU A 4 11.41 -21.43 25.37
CA GLU A 4 10.70 -20.74 24.27
C GLU A 4 11.52 -19.52 23.86
N ILE A 5 12.13 -19.59 22.68
CA ILE A 5 12.78 -18.44 22.07
C ILE A 5 11.67 -17.42 21.78
N ARG A 6 11.58 -16.42 22.65
CA ARG A 6 10.65 -15.30 22.46
C ARG A 6 11.17 -14.46 21.30
N ILE A 7 10.62 -14.67 20.10
CA ILE A 7 10.87 -13.78 18.96
C ILE A 7 10.21 -12.45 19.31
N LEU A 8 11.01 -11.47 19.71
CA LEU A 8 10.53 -10.12 19.96
C LEU A 8 10.12 -9.52 18.61
N SER A 9 8.84 -9.21 18.44
CA SER A 9 8.39 -8.42 17.31
C SER A 9 9.10 -7.07 17.34
N PRO A 10 9.55 -6.54 16.19
CA PRO A 10 10.22 -5.25 16.15
C PRO A 10 9.28 -4.14 16.67
N SER A 11 9.84 -3.20 17.43
CA SER A 11 9.08 -2.03 17.86
C SER A 11 8.92 -1.05 16.72
N PHE A 12 7.69 -0.68 16.38
CA PHE A 12 7.37 0.32 15.35
C PHE A 12 7.27 1.76 15.90
N ALA A 13 7.57 1.97 17.19
CA ALA A 13 7.56 3.31 17.80
C ALA A 13 8.52 4.30 17.10
N PRO A 14 9.77 3.92 16.73
CA PRO A 14 10.65 4.81 16.00
C PRO A 14 10.12 5.20 14.62
N LEU A 15 9.42 4.29 13.93
CA LEU A 15 8.81 4.58 12.64
C LEU A 15 7.64 5.57 12.80
N ARG A 16 6.77 5.36 13.80
CA ARG A 16 5.63 6.27 14.05
C ARG A 16 6.06 7.73 14.24
N SER A 17 7.20 7.96 14.87
CA SER A 17 7.71 9.34 15.10
C SER A 17 8.26 10.01 13.84
N ARG A 18 8.51 9.25 12.77
CA ARG A 18 9.07 9.75 11.50
C ARG A 18 7.99 10.08 10.45
N LEU A 19 6.75 9.60 10.64
CA LEU A 19 5.69 9.71 9.64
C LEU A 19 4.66 10.79 9.98
N LYS A 20 4.05 11.36 8.93
CA LYS A 20 2.80 12.11 9.02
C LYS A 20 1.60 11.17 8.99
N GLY A 21 1.69 10.13 8.19
CA GLY A 21 0.72 9.05 8.12
C GLY A 21 0.70 8.17 9.37
N SER A 22 0.12 7.00 9.27
CA SER A 22 -0.09 6.11 10.41
C SER A 22 0.65 4.78 10.27
N VAL A 23 1.07 4.22 11.42
CA VAL A 23 1.60 2.86 11.54
C VAL A 23 0.70 2.09 12.50
N MET A 24 0.16 0.98 12.02
CA MET A 24 -0.75 0.10 12.76
C MET A 24 -0.13 -1.28 12.87
N ASP A 25 0.14 -1.72 14.09
CA ASP A 25 0.73 -3.03 14.40
C ASP A 25 -0.14 -3.87 15.35
N ASP A 26 -1.36 -3.41 15.63
CA ASP A 26 -2.32 -4.15 16.40
C ASP A 26 -2.83 -5.40 15.65
N PRO A 27 -3.19 -6.48 16.38
CA PRO A 27 -3.59 -7.74 15.75
C PRO A 27 -4.82 -7.62 14.84
N PHE A 28 -5.77 -6.73 15.17
CA PHE A 28 -7.00 -6.56 14.39
C PHE A 28 -6.69 -5.95 13.02
N THR A 29 -5.93 -4.85 12.99
CA THR A 29 -5.53 -4.21 11.72
C THR A 29 -4.67 -5.14 10.89
N ARG A 30 -3.67 -5.78 11.48
CA ARG A 30 -2.82 -6.76 10.78
C ARG A 30 -3.65 -7.90 10.18
N GLY A 31 -4.67 -8.39 10.91
CA GLY A 31 -5.59 -9.43 10.43
C GLY A 31 -6.38 -8.99 9.19
N ARG A 32 -6.81 -7.73 9.10
CA ARG A 32 -7.50 -7.19 7.92
C ARG A 32 -6.62 -7.17 6.67
N TYR A 33 -5.31 -7.07 6.83
CA TYR A 33 -4.34 -7.05 5.73
C TYR A 33 -3.64 -8.39 5.51
N ALA A 34 -4.02 -9.42 6.27
CA ALA A 34 -3.44 -10.76 6.15
C ALA A 34 -3.97 -11.56 4.96
N THR A 35 -5.04 -11.09 4.31
CA THR A 35 -5.68 -11.73 3.16
C THR A 35 -5.82 -10.76 2.00
N ASP A 36 -5.94 -11.29 0.79
CA ASP A 36 -6.38 -10.59 -0.41
C ASP A 36 -7.50 -11.42 -1.09
N ALA A 37 -7.70 -11.30 -2.40
CA ALA A 37 -8.69 -12.11 -3.11
C ALA A 37 -8.21 -13.53 -3.45
N SER A 38 -6.99 -13.91 -3.01
CA SER A 38 -6.44 -15.25 -3.16
C SER A 38 -6.84 -16.18 -2.00
N ILE A 39 -6.39 -17.43 -2.07
CA ILE A 39 -6.51 -18.42 -0.99
C ILE A 39 -5.43 -18.27 0.09
N TYR A 40 -4.45 -17.39 -0.11
CA TYR A 40 -3.32 -17.24 0.81
C TYR A 40 -3.67 -16.34 1.99
N GLN A 41 -3.07 -16.64 3.13
CA GLN A 41 -3.16 -15.83 4.34
C GLN A 41 -1.77 -15.72 4.97
N MET A 42 -1.28 -14.48 5.10
CA MET A 42 0.01 -14.19 5.72
C MET A 42 -0.10 -12.92 6.58
N MET A 43 0.16 -13.07 7.88
CA MET A 43 0.05 -11.96 8.83
C MET A 43 1.21 -10.98 8.62
N PRO A 44 0.96 -9.71 8.26
CA PRO A 44 2.02 -8.70 8.15
C PRO A 44 2.59 -8.32 9.51
N HIS A 45 3.80 -7.75 9.55
CA HIS A 45 4.39 -7.22 10.77
C HIS A 45 3.69 -5.93 11.23
N ALA A 46 3.40 -5.04 10.28
CA ALA A 46 2.66 -3.80 10.48
C ALA A 46 2.04 -3.34 9.17
N VAL A 47 1.12 -2.38 9.27
CA VAL A 47 0.53 -1.67 8.13
C VAL A 47 0.86 -0.19 8.26
N VAL A 48 1.44 0.38 7.22
CA VAL A 48 1.71 1.82 7.08
C VAL A 48 0.71 2.40 6.08
N VAL A 49 0.05 3.48 6.47
CA VAL A 49 -0.80 4.28 5.60
C VAL A 49 -0.12 5.63 5.42
N PRO A 50 0.67 5.82 4.34
CA PRO A 50 1.42 7.04 4.11
C PRO A 50 0.50 8.18 3.65
N GLU A 51 0.82 9.41 4.06
CA GLU A 51 0.22 10.65 3.56
C GLU A 51 1.12 11.37 2.56
N THR A 52 2.42 11.09 2.61
CA THR A 52 3.43 11.76 1.79
C THR A 52 4.45 10.77 1.24
N LEU A 53 5.18 11.19 0.20
CA LEU A 53 6.34 10.45 -0.31
C LEU A 53 7.39 10.24 0.78
N GLY A 54 7.62 11.25 1.62
CA GLY A 54 8.56 11.14 2.75
C GLY A 54 8.19 10.04 3.75
N ASP A 55 6.90 9.74 3.91
CA ASP A 55 6.46 8.62 4.75
C ASP A 55 6.87 7.27 4.14
N ILE A 56 6.78 7.15 2.82
CA ILE A 56 7.23 5.94 2.10
C ILE A 56 8.74 5.79 2.25
N GLU A 57 9.51 6.86 2.03
CA GLU A 57 10.97 6.86 2.16
C GLU A 57 11.38 6.47 3.57
N ALA A 58 10.79 7.09 4.60
CA ALA A 58 11.06 6.76 6.00
C ALA A 58 10.71 5.30 6.35
N THR A 59 9.63 4.76 5.74
CA THR A 59 9.24 3.35 5.92
C THR A 59 10.26 2.42 5.28
N LEU A 60 10.74 2.73 4.08
CA LEU A 60 11.77 1.94 3.39
C LEU A 60 13.10 1.95 4.16
N ASP A 61 13.51 3.11 4.68
CA ASP A 61 14.72 3.24 5.49
C ASP A 61 14.62 2.42 6.77
N PHE A 62 13.50 2.55 7.50
CA PHE A 62 13.25 1.74 8.70
C PHE A 62 13.25 0.23 8.38
N ALA A 63 12.57 -0.17 7.31
CA ALA A 63 12.52 -1.58 6.91
C ALA A 63 13.92 -2.14 6.61
N ARG A 64 14.76 -1.35 5.92
CA ARG A 64 16.15 -1.69 5.65
C ARG A 64 16.99 -1.79 6.93
N GLU A 65 16.85 -0.82 7.85
CA GLU A 65 17.51 -0.82 9.16
C GLU A 65 17.15 -2.06 9.99
N GLN A 66 15.90 -2.53 9.89
CA GLN A 66 15.40 -3.67 10.67
C GLN A 66 15.50 -5.02 9.93
N GLY A 67 15.91 -5.03 8.66
CA GLY A 67 15.92 -6.25 7.83
C GLY A 67 14.52 -6.83 7.56
N ILE A 68 13.49 -5.98 7.50
CA ILE A 68 12.10 -6.39 7.29
C ILE A 68 11.72 -6.15 5.82
N ALA A 69 11.01 -7.11 5.21
CA ALA A 69 10.45 -6.96 3.87
C ALA A 69 9.37 -5.88 3.84
N VAL A 70 9.19 -5.25 2.68
CA VAL A 70 8.13 -4.27 2.42
C VAL A 70 7.22 -4.78 1.32
N LEU A 71 5.93 -4.51 1.43
CA LEU A 71 4.91 -4.92 0.48
C LEU A 71 3.98 -3.75 0.15
N PRO A 72 4.05 -3.16 -1.06
CA PRO A 72 3.06 -2.19 -1.51
C PRO A 72 1.70 -2.88 -1.72
N ARG A 73 0.63 -2.18 -1.35
CA ARG A 73 -0.73 -2.69 -1.48
C ARG A 73 -1.70 -1.57 -1.87
N GLY A 74 -2.53 -1.83 -2.87
CA GLY A 74 -3.69 -1.03 -3.23
C GLY A 74 -4.98 -1.64 -2.68
N GLY A 75 -5.94 -1.96 -3.55
CA GLY A 75 -7.24 -2.51 -3.16
C GLY A 75 -7.25 -3.93 -2.59
N GLY A 76 -6.13 -4.66 -2.64
CA GLY A 76 -6.05 -6.04 -2.17
C GLY A 76 -6.86 -7.03 -3.01
N THR A 77 -7.01 -6.77 -4.30
CA THR A 77 -7.82 -7.57 -5.24
C THR A 77 -7.01 -8.62 -5.99
N SER A 78 -5.74 -8.81 -5.66
CA SER A 78 -4.88 -9.83 -6.25
C SER A 78 -5.41 -11.24 -5.96
N GLN A 79 -5.46 -12.08 -7.00
CA GLN A 79 -5.94 -13.47 -6.91
C GLN A 79 -4.82 -14.49 -6.75
N CYS A 80 -3.56 -14.06 -6.79
CA CYS A 80 -2.39 -14.94 -6.72
C CYS A 80 -1.49 -14.67 -5.49
N GLY A 81 -1.99 -13.95 -4.48
CA GLY A 81 -1.28 -13.71 -3.23
C GLY A 81 -0.18 -12.64 -3.29
N GLN A 82 -0.17 -11.79 -4.34
CA GLN A 82 0.87 -10.76 -4.48
C GLN A 82 0.79 -9.67 -3.39
N THR A 83 -0.35 -9.53 -2.70
CA THR A 83 -0.57 -8.47 -1.71
C THR A 83 -0.68 -8.99 -0.27
N VAL A 84 -0.15 -10.19 -0.01
CA VAL A 84 -0.02 -10.76 1.34
C VAL A 84 1.42 -11.22 1.58
N ASN A 85 1.99 -10.88 2.74
CA ASN A 85 3.34 -11.31 3.13
C ASN A 85 3.61 -11.04 4.62
N HIS A 86 4.65 -11.68 5.16
CA HIS A 86 5.28 -11.30 6.43
C HIS A 86 6.18 -10.08 6.19
N ALA A 87 5.56 -8.89 6.08
CA ALA A 87 6.22 -7.67 5.67
C ALA A 87 5.62 -6.45 6.38
N ILE A 88 6.21 -5.28 6.21
CA ILE A 88 5.52 -4.00 6.41
C ILE A 88 4.67 -3.75 5.16
N VAL A 89 3.35 -3.78 5.30
CA VAL A 89 2.43 -3.43 4.21
C VAL A 89 2.34 -1.92 4.10
N ILE A 90 2.53 -1.36 2.91
CA ILE A 90 2.32 0.07 2.61
C ILE A 90 1.03 0.20 1.80
N ASP A 91 -0.02 0.70 2.44
CA ASP A 91 -1.31 0.99 1.80
C ASP A 91 -1.35 2.45 1.34
N SER A 92 -1.06 2.69 0.07
CA SER A 92 -1.10 4.02 -0.55
C SER A 92 -2.52 4.48 -0.93
N SER A 93 -3.52 3.59 -0.88
CA SER A 93 -4.87 3.86 -1.42
C SER A 93 -5.67 4.92 -0.64
N LYS A 94 -5.26 5.25 0.59
CA LYS A 94 -6.06 6.12 1.47
C LYS A 94 -5.82 7.62 1.21
N HIS A 95 -4.56 8.01 1.01
CA HIS A 95 -4.18 9.42 0.94
C HIS A 95 -3.41 9.79 -0.32
N MET A 96 -2.78 8.83 -1.00
CA MET A 96 -1.95 9.06 -2.18
C MET A 96 -2.69 8.66 -3.46
N ASN A 97 -3.76 9.40 -3.80
CA ASN A 97 -4.71 9.03 -4.84
C ASN A 97 -5.05 10.17 -5.81
N ARG A 98 -4.10 11.09 -6.05
CA ARG A 98 -4.29 12.27 -6.91
C ARG A 98 -3.63 12.11 -8.26
N ILE A 99 -4.15 12.84 -9.26
CA ILE A 99 -3.40 13.20 -10.46
C ILE A 99 -2.51 14.38 -10.10
N LEU A 100 -1.20 14.26 -10.25
CA LEU A 100 -0.21 15.30 -9.96
C LEU A 100 0.01 16.21 -11.17
N GLU A 101 0.05 15.61 -12.37
CA GLU A 101 0.22 16.33 -13.64
C GLU A 101 -0.64 15.68 -14.71
N LEU A 102 -1.20 16.50 -15.62
CA LEU A 102 -1.95 16.04 -16.79
C LEU A 102 -1.51 16.82 -18.02
N ASP A 103 -0.87 16.11 -18.96
CA ASP A 103 -0.52 16.59 -20.30
C ASP A 103 -1.54 16.01 -21.29
N VAL A 104 -2.56 16.81 -21.61
CA VAL A 104 -3.67 16.39 -22.49
C VAL A 104 -3.17 16.17 -23.93
N GLU A 105 -2.31 17.05 -24.45
CA GLU A 105 -1.78 16.95 -25.82
C GLU A 105 -0.83 15.75 -25.96
N GLY A 106 0.06 15.55 -24.98
CA GLY A 106 0.98 14.42 -24.92
C GLY A 106 0.32 13.12 -24.46
N ARG A 107 -0.95 13.15 -24.04
CA ARG A 107 -1.72 12.00 -23.52
C ARG A 107 -1.00 11.28 -22.39
N ARG A 108 -0.47 12.03 -21.44
CA ARG A 108 0.28 11.52 -20.28
C ARG A 108 -0.24 12.13 -19.00
N CYS A 109 -0.19 11.37 -17.93
CA CYS A 109 -0.41 11.89 -16.59
C CYS A 109 0.58 11.29 -15.60
N LEU A 110 0.95 12.10 -14.60
CA LEU A 110 1.66 11.65 -13.41
C LEU A 110 0.64 11.50 -12.30
N VAL A 111 0.61 10.32 -11.69
CA VAL A 111 -0.39 9.99 -10.66
C VAL A 111 0.28 9.45 -9.41
N GLU A 112 -0.39 9.59 -8.28
CA GLU A 112 -0.02 8.89 -7.05
C GLU A 112 -0.46 7.41 -7.12
N PRO A 113 0.27 6.48 -6.45
CA PRO A 113 0.10 5.04 -6.64
C PRO A 113 -1.22 4.47 -6.08
N GLY A 114 -1.96 5.24 -5.31
CA GLY A 114 -3.24 4.83 -4.71
C GLY A 114 -4.47 5.29 -5.49
N ILE A 115 -4.31 5.95 -6.66
CA ILE A 115 -5.47 6.34 -7.45
C ILE A 115 -6.16 5.12 -8.04
N VAL A 116 -7.46 5.03 -7.86
CA VAL A 116 -8.27 3.93 -8.39
C VAL A 116 -8.56 4.16 -9.87
N LEU A 117 -8.50 3.10 -10.69
CA LEU A 117 -8.67 3.18 -12.15
C LEU A 117 -9.97 3.88 -12.57
N ASP A 118 -11.11 3.55 -11.96
CA ASP A 118 -12.39 4.21 -12.25
C ASP A 118 -12.33 5.71 -11.92
N GLU A 119 -11.66 6.08 -10.83
CA GLU A 119 -11.50 7.48 -10.43
C GLU A 119 -10.57 8.23 -11.38
N LEU A 120 -9.46 7.60 -11.80
CA LEU A 120 -8.58 8.13 -12.83
C LEU A 120 -9.36 8.41 -14.11
N ASN A 121 -10.11 7.43 -14.61
CA ASN A 121 -10.90 7.56 -15.83
C ASN A 121 -12.03 8.59 -15.70
N ARG A 122 -12.64 8.71 -14.53
CA ARG A 122 -13.62 9.77 -14.25
C ARG A 122 -13.02 11.17 -14.38
N GLN A 123 -11.78 11.36 -13.89
CA GLN A 123 -11.07 12.65 -13.98
C GLN A 123 -10.54 12.93 -15.38
N LEU A 124 -10.16 11.93 -16.17
CA LEU A 124 -9.68 12.07 -17.55
C LEU A 124 -10.82 12.35 -18.55
N LYS A 125 -12.03 11.89 -18.26
CA LYS A 125 -13.19 11.98 -19.17
C LYS A 125 -13.49 13.41 -19.70
N PRO A 126 -13.45 14.48 -18.88
CA PRO A 126 -13.69 15.84 -19.37
C PRO A 126 -12.68 16.32 -20.44
N HIS A 127 -11.51 15.67 -20.48
CA HIS A 127 -10.44 15.95 -21.46
C HIS A 127 -10.49 15.04 -22.68
N GLY A 128 -11.53 14.21 -22.82
CA GLY A 128 -11.65 13.23 -23.91
C GLY A 128 -10.63 12.08 -23.83
N LEU A 129 -10.06 11.85 -22.65
CA LEU A 129 -9.04 10.85 -22.40
C LEU A 129 -9.57 9.73 -21.48
N TRP A 130 -8.93 8.58 -21.57
CA TRP A 130 -9.13 7.48 -20.64
C TRP A 130 -7.90 6.56 -20.64
N PHE A 131 -7.66 5.87 -19.55
CA PHE A 131 -6.58 4.90 -19.45
C PHE A 131 -7.14 3.53 -19.87
N PRO A 132 -6.66 2.93 -20.99
CA PRO A 132 -7.32 1.82 -21.67
C PRO A 132 -6.94 0.45 -21.10
N VAL A 133 -6.91 0.33 -19.77
CA VAL A 133 -6.68 -0.95 -19.10
C VAL A 133 -8.01 -1.48 -18.61
N ASP A 134 -8.36 -2.69 -19.05
CA ASP A 134 -9.59 -3.37 -18.66
C ASP A 134 -9.25 -4.45 -17.62
N VAL A 135 -9.63 -4.19 -16.37
CA VAL A 135 -9.46 -5.12 -15.25
C VAL A 135 -10.80 -5.45 -14.62
N SER A 136 -10.94 -6.64 -14.08
CA SER A 136 -12.21 -7.14 -13.52
C SER A 136 -12.68 -6.34 -12.29
N THR A 137 -11.79 -5.60 -11.62
CA THR A 137 -12.09 -4.82 -10.42
C THR A 137 -11.61 -3.37 -10.55
N SER A 138 -11.97 -2.69 -11.65
CA SER A 138 -11.56 -1.31 -11.94
C SER A 138 -11.93 -0.31 -10.84
N SER A 139 -13.01 -0.60 -10.09
CA SER A 139 -13.45 0.20 -8.94
C SER A 139 -12.54 0.08 -7.70
N ARG A 140 -11.52 -0.76 -7.73
CA ARG A 140 -10.57 -0.99 -6.62
C ARG A 140 -9.11 -1.08 -7.05
N ALA A 141 -8.84 -1.40 -8.31
CA ALA A 141 -7.48 -1.49 -8.84
C ALA A 141 -6.80 -0.12 -8.80
N THR A 142 -5.57 -0.08 -8.31
CA THR A 142 -4.73 1.12 -8.21
C THR A 142 -3.48 0.96 -9.05
#